data_dabe1716a9bf7cc4c92bbc744a3e217d
#
_entry.id   dabe1716a9bf7cc4c92bbc744a3e217d
#
_cell.length_a   1.000
_cell.length_b   1.000
_cell.length_c   1.000
_cell.angle_alpha   90.00
_cell.angle_beta   90.00
_cell.angle_gamma   90.00
#
_symmetry.space_group_name_H-M   'P 1'
#
loop_
_entity.id
_entity.type
_entity.pdbx_description
1 polymer ?
#
loop_
_entity_poly.entity_id
_entity_poly.type
_entity_poly.pdbx_seq_one_letter_code
_entity_poly.pdbx_strand_id
1 'polypeptide(L)'
;MQVLSEQEVERRKDREELMKLGINPYPAEAFPINVTSEDIHRNYENRKLDYKDIKIAGRLMSRRIMGSASFGEIQDASGRLQFYIRRDDICPSEDKTLYNTVFKKLLGIGDFLGLKGYIFTTQTGEISLHVTEMTLLSKSVKPLPTVKRDDEGNVYDGFTDPEMRYRQRYVDLTVNPEVKNTFVTRSKIISQMRRYFDDNGWLEVETPILQAVHGGAAARPFGTHHNTLDMPLFLRIANELYLKRLIVGGFDGVYEFGKMFRNEGMDRTHNPEFTSMEIYVAYKDYIWMMEMVEELIEQVTEKIHGKTEIPVGDKMINFAGPYRRLTMYDSIKEYAGIDVSELDESGLREACQKLAIAVDETMGRGRLVDEIFGAKVEANLIQPTYITDYPIEMTPLAKKHRTSPGLVERFELFVNGKEIANAYTELNDPIDQRERFEEQLKLAARGDDEAMAMDDDFLRALEYGMPPSSGLGIGIDRLTMLLTNKTTIQEVLFFPQMRPEKKQVDLSEEEKMIFELLKLESPVALADLKVKVELSGKKWDVAMKGLTGKGVTKEIKEGDAITVSLVD
;
A
#
# COMPACT_ATOMS: atom_id res chain seq x y z
N MET A 1 19.14 -12.25 21.74
CA MET A 1 19.78 -12.82 20.53
C MET A 1 18.71 -13.56 19.76
N GLN A 2 18.64 -13.38 18.45
CA GLN A 2 17.68 -14.14 17.63
C GLN A 2 18.08 -15.62 17.64
N VAL A 3 17.16 -16.50 18.01
CA VAL A 3 17.39 -17.95 17.95
C VAL A 3 17.36 -18.36 16.48
N LEU A 4 18.47 -18.87 15.98
CA LEU A 4 18.59 -19.35 14.60
C LEU A 4 17.99 -20.76 14.48
N SER A 5 17.29 -21.02 13.39
CA SER A 5 16.86 -22.37 13.05
C SER A 5 18.06 -23.26 12.69
N GLU A 6 17.89 -24.57 12.76
CA GLU A 6 18.94 -25.53 12.35
C GLU A 6 19.41 -25.29 10.92
N GLN A 7 18.49 -24.99 9.99
CA GLN A 7 18.82 -24.67 8.61
C GLN A 7 19.62 -23.37 8.48
N GLU A 8 19.32 -22.35 9.29
CA GLU A 8 20.09 -21.11 9.29
C GLU A 8 21.51 -21.31 9.85
N VAL A 9 21.67 -22.17 10.85
CA VAL A 9 22.98 -22.55 11.38
C VAL A 9 23.79 -23.29 10.32
N GLU A 10 23.20 -24.27 9.63
CA GLU A 10 23.88 -25.05 8.60
C GLU A 10 24.31 -24.16 7.41
N ARG A 11 23.44 -23.28 6.92
CA ARG A 11 23.79 -22.34 5.85
C ARG A 11 24.93 -21.37 6.20
N ARG A 12 25.07 -21.02 7.47
CA ARG A 12 26.22 -20.23 7.95
C ARG A 12 27.51 -21.03 7.95
N LYS A 13 27.45 -22.31 8.29
CA LYS A 13 28.59 -23.23 8.15
C LYS A 13 28.99 -23.42 6.69
N ASP A 14 28.01 -23.62 5.78
CA ASP A 14 28.27 -23.69 4.33
C ASP A 14 29.01 -22.46 3.84
N ARG A 15 28.61 -21.26 4.30
CA ARG A 15 29.29 -20.00 3.98
C ARG A 15 30.76 -20.02 4.45
N GLU A 16 31.04 -20.51 5.65
CA GLU A 16 32.40 -20.61 6.17
C GLU A 16 33.25 -21.61 5.37
N GLU A 17 32.67 -22.76 4.99
CA GLU A 17 33.35 -23.75 4.15
C GLU A 17 33.68 -23.21 2.76
N LEU A 18 32.78 -22.42 2.15
CA LEU A 18 33.09 -21.72 0.88
C LEU A 18 34.31 -20.81 1.04
N MET A 19 34.39 -20.05 2.11
CA MET A 19 35.53 -19.16 2.39
C MET A 19 36.83 -19.95 2.58
N LYS A 20 36.79 -21.11 3.26
CA LYS A 20 37.97 -21.99 3.40
C LYS A 20 38.44 -22.55 2.06
N LEU A 21 37.53 -22.77 1.11
CA LEU A 21 37.84 -23.16 -0.26
C LEU A 21 38.36 -22.01 -1.15
N GLY A 22 38.51 -20.80 -0.58
CA GLY A 22 38.94 -19.61 -1.33
C GLY A 22 37.82 -19.00 -2.21
N ILE A 23 36.58 -19.42 -2.04
CA ILE A 23 35.43 -18.89 -2.76
C ILE A 23 34.80 -17.78 -1.94
N ASN A 24 34.82 -16.55 -2.49
CA ASN A 24 34.08 -15.44 -1.86
C ASN A 24 32.57 -15.66 -2.03
N PRO A 25 31.80 -15.82 -0.93
CA PRO A 25 30.35 -16.03 -1.03
C PRO A 25 29.57 -14.75 -1.40
N TYR A 26 30.23 -13.60 -1.46
CA TYR A 26 29.66 -12.30 -1.80
C TYR A 26 30.64 -11.47 -2.63
N PRO A 27 30.95 -11.90 -3.87
CA PRO A 27 31.88 -11.17 -4.75
C PRO A 27 31.31 -9.79 -5.10
N ALA A 28 32.22 -8.82 -5.23
CA ALA A 28 31.87 -7.45 -5.63
C ALA A 28 31.88 -7.25 -7.15
N GLU A 29 32.47 -8.20 -7.87
CA GLU A 29 32.65 -8.12 -9.31
C GLU A 29 31.31 -8.22 -10.05
N ALA A 30 31.15 -7.40 -11.08
CA ALA A 30 29.96 -7.44 -11.93
C ALA A 30 29.93 -8.76 -12.73
N PHE A 31 28.78 -9.41 -12.78
CA PHE A 31 28.54 -10.54 -13.65
C PHE A 31 27.86 -10.06 -14.96
N PRO A 32 28.47 -10.27 -16.14
CA PRO A 32 27.95 -9.77 -17.40
C PRO A 32 26.76 -10.62 -17.87
N ILE A 33 25.56 -10.09 -17.82
CA ILE A 33 24.31 -10.71 -18.31
C ILE A 33 24.09 -10.25 -19.75
N ASN A 34 23.76 -11.18 -20.68
CA ASN A 34 23.45 -10.85 -22.07
C ASN A 34 22.04 -11.29 -22.51
N VAL A 35 21.29 -11.97 -21.66
CA VAL A 35 19.94 -12.48 -21.97
C VAL A 35 19.08 -12.61 -20.71
N THR A 36 17.77 -12.61 -20.86
CA THR A 36 16.81 -12.90 -19.78
C THR A 36 16.09 -14.23 -20.03
N SER A 37 15.50 -14.81 -18.96
CA SER A 37 14.70 -16.04 -19.08
C SER A 37 13.53 -15.86 -20.05
N GLU A 38 12.84 -14.71 -20.01
CA GLU A 38 11.72 -14.40 -20.91
C GLU A 38 12.16 -14.33 -22.37
N ASP A 39 13.31 -13.69 -22.65
CA ASP A 39 13.85 -13.61 -24.02
C ASP A 39 14.13 -15.01 -24.59
N ILE A 40 14.73 -15.89 -23.78
CA ILE A 40 15.00 -17.27 -24.15
C ILE A 40 13.69 -18.00 -24.49
N HIS A 41 12.71 -18.00 -23.58
CA HIS A 41 11.45 -18.70 -23.81
C HIS A 41 10.67 -18.16 -25.02
N ARG A 42 10.72 -16.85 -25.25
CA ARG A 42 10.01 -16.20 -26.37
C ARG A 42 10.66 -16.43 -27.72
N ASN A 43 11.99 -16.43 -27.80
CA ASN A 43 12.70 -16.28 -29.07
C ASN A 43 13.57 -17.47 -29.45
N TYR A 44 13.91 -18.38 -28.53
CA TYR A 44 14.89 -19.45 -28.79
C TYR A 44 14.56 -20.32 -30.01
N GLU A 45 13.29 -20.73 -30.17
CA GLU A 45 12.91 -21.62 -31.30
C GLU A 45 13.17 -21.00 -32.67
N ASN A 46 13.04 -19.67 -32.76
CA ASN A 46 13.25 -18.92 -34.02
C ASN A 46 14.69 -18.44 -34.20
N ARG A 47 15.52 -18.41 -33.15
CA ARG A 47 16.85 -17.80 -33.14
C ARG A 47 17.92 -18.67 -32.47
N LYS A 48 17.86 -19.98 -32.66
CA LYS A 48 18.72 -20.97 -31.95
C LYS A 48 20.23 -20.69 -32.05
N LEU A 49 20.70 -20.07 -33.13
CA LEU A 49 22.10 -19.76 -33.32
C LEU A 49 22.62 -18.63 -32.41
N ASP A 50 21.73 -17.76 -31.95
CA ASP A 50 22.11 -16.62 -31.11
C ASP A 50 22.32 -17.04 -29.64
N TYR A 51 21.85 -18.23 -29.26
CA TYR A 51 21.88 -18.72 -27.88
C TYR A 51 23.01 -19.74 -27.60
N LYS A 52 24.16 -19.55 -28.23
CA LYS A 52 25.36 -20.41 -28.08
C LYS A 52 26.35 -19.91 -27.02
N ASP A 53 26.35 -18.63 -26.68
CA ASP A 53 27.16 -18.01 -25.62
C ASP A 53 26.28 -17.19 -24.70
N ILE A 54 25.64 -17.88 -23.78
CA ILE A 54 24.68 -17.31 -22.84
C ILE A 54 25.35 -17.01 -21.50
N LYS A 55 25.07 -15.83 -20.98
CA LYS A 55 25.43 -15.39 -19.64
C LYS A 55 24.19 -14.87 -18.94
N ILE A 56 23.68 -15.66 -17.99
CA ILE A 56 22.48 -15.36 -17.24
C ILE A 56 22.75 -15.46 -15.74
N ALA A 57 22.08 -14.64 -14.95
CA ALA A 57 22.17 -14.71 -13.50
C ALA A 57 20.78 -14.73 -12.87
N GLY A 58 20.64 -15.48 -11.79
CA GLY A 58 19.37 -15.60 -11.10
C GLY A 58 19.50 -16.32 -9.77
N ARG A 59 18.38 -16.36 -9.06
CA ARG A 59 18.27 -17.08 -7.79
C ARG A 59 17.99 -18.56 -8.05
N LEU A 60 18.74 -19.45 -7.40
CA LEU A 60 18.52 -20.89 -7.43
C LEU A 60 17.19 -21.21 -6.74
N MET A 61 16.21 -21.72 -7.47
CA MET A 61 14.86 -22.02 -6.98
C MET A 61 14.60 -23.50 -6.80
N SER A 62 15.23 -24.34 -7.62
CA SER A 62 15.17 -25.79 -7.48
C SER A 62 16.49 -26.45 -7.87
N ARG A 63 16.74 -27.65 -7.34
CA ARG A 63 17.92 -28.45 -7.66
C ARG A 63 17.63 -29.93 -7.51
N ARG A 64 17.91 -30.70 -8.57
CA ARG A 64 17.78 -32.16 -8.61
C ARG A 64 19.11 -32.78 -9.00
N ILE A 65 19.78 -33.44 -8.03
CA ILE A 65 21.07 -34.05 -8.22
C ILE A 65 20.91 -35.49 -8.76
N MET A 66 21.60 -35.81 -9.84
CA MET A 66 21.56 -37.13 -10.53
C MET A 66 22.98 -37.62 -10.81
N GLY A 67 23.70 -38.00 -9.76
CA GLY A 67 25.10 -38.49 -9.91
C GLY A 67 26.09 -37.42 -10.37
N SER A 68 26.63 -37.54 -11.57
CA SER A 68 27.57 -36.61 -12.18
C SER A 68 26.92 -35.50 -13.00
N ALA A 69 25.59 -35.51 -13.11
CA ALA A 69 24.80 -34.48 -13.75
C ALA A 69 23.69 -34.02 -12.81
N SER A 70 23.16 -32.83 -13.05
CA SER A 70 22.04 -32.27 -12.26
C SER A 70 21.20 -31.34 -13.12
N PHE A 71 19.95 -31.20 -12.73
CA PHE A 71 19.07 -30.13 -13.20
C PHE A 71 18.79 -29.15 -12.07
N GLY A 72 18.49 -27.94 -12.40
CA GLY A 72 18.00 -26.94 -11.49
C GLY A 72 17.24 -25.84 -12.22
N GLU A 73 16.68 -24.92 -11.47
CA GLU A 73 16.05 -23.72 -12.02
C GLU A 73 16.64 -22.49 -11.38
N ILE A 74 16.93 -21.49 -12.20
CA ILE A 74 17.20 -20.13 -11.73
C ILE A 74 16.01 -19.22 -12.04
N GLN A 75 15.79 -18.25 -11.18
CA GLN A 75 14.79 -17.20 -11.35
C GLN A 75 15.49 -15.86 -11.46
N ASP A 76 15.31 -15.19 -12.62
CA ASP A 76 15.72 -13.80 -12.82
C ASP A 76 14.55 -12.83 -12.61
N ALA A 77 14.70 -11.57 -13.04
CA ALA A 77 13.65 -10.57 -12.93
C ALA A 77 12.43 -10.87 -13.82
N SER A 78 12.63 -11.62 -14.91
CA SER A 78 11.64 -11.86 -15.97
C SER A 78 10.93 -13.22 -15.87
N GLY A 79 11.55 -14.21 -15.21
CA GLY A 79 10.96 -15.54 -15.13
C GLY A 79 11.90 -16.60 -14.56
N ARG A 80 11.63 -17.85 -14.88
CA ARG A 80 12.45 -19.00 -14.51
C ARG A 80 13.01 -19.67 -15.74
N LEU A 81 14.22 -20.21 -15.61
CA LEU A 81 14.86 -21.00 -16.64
C LEU A 81 15.46 -22.26 -16.03
N GLN A 82 15.13 -23.42 -16.61
CA GLN A 82 15.79 -24.66 -16.27
C GLN A 82 17.25 -24.64 -16.75
N PHE A 83 18.16 -25.19 -15.96
CA PHE A 83 19.54 -25.45 -16.38
C PHE A 83 19.93 -26.91 -16.15
N TYR A 84 20.82 -27.40 -17.00
CA TYR A 84 21.50 -28.67 -16.90
C TYR A 84 22.98 -28.44 -16.66
N ILE A 85 23.53 -29.10 -15.64
CA ILE A 85 24.93 -28.95 -15.26
C ILE A 85 25.58 -30.32 -15.10
N ARG A 86 26.70 -30.52 -15.78
CA ARG A 86 27.50 -31.73 -15.68
C ARG A 86 28.82 -31.42 -14.98
N ARG A 87 29.24 -32.37 -14.11
CA ARG A 87 30.51 -32.28 -13.39
C ARG A 87 31.71 -32.03 -14.30
N ASP A 88 31.81 -32.79 -15.38
CA ASP A 88 32.98 -32.77 -16.23
C ASP A 88 33.00 -31.57 -17.19
N ASP A 89 31.84 -30.95 -17.42
CA ASP A 89 31.73 -29.72 -18.24
C ASP A 89 32.16 -28.48 -17.44
N ILE A 90 31.76 -28.36 -16.17
CA ILE A 90 32.18 -27.23 -15.33
C ILE A 90 33.50 -27.45 -14.59
N CYS A 91 33.99 -28.69 -14.54
CA CYS A 91 35.27 -29.08 -13.95
C CYS A 91 36.07 -29.93 -14.95
N PRO A 92 36.67 -29.33 -16.00
CA PRO A 92 37.42 -30.07 -17.01
C PRO A 92 38.73 -30.68 -16.48
N SER A 93 39.29 -30.15 -15.39
CA SER A 93 40.50 -30.66 -14.73
C SER A 93 40.18 -31.87 -13.82
N GLU A 94 41.21 -32.45 -13.18
CA GLU A 94 41.06 -33.52 -12.19
C GLU A 94 40.32 -33.05 -10.93
N ASP A 95 40.45 -31.76 -10.59
CA ASP A 95 39.70 -31.16 -9.45
C ASP A 95 38.20 -31.02 -9.78
N LYS A 96 37.38 -31.77 -9.06
CA LYS A 96 35.92 -31.78 -9.17
C LYS A 96 35.23 -31.07 -8.00
N THR A 97 35.97 -30.28 -7.23
CA THR A 97 35.48 -29.62 -6.00
C THR A 97 34.31 -28.70 -6.30
N LEU A 98 34.34 -27.93 -7.40
CA LEU A 98 33.24 -27.01 -7.77
C LEU A 98 31.89 -27.72 -7.94
N TYR A 99 31.89 -28.93 -8.52
CA TYR A 99 30.64 -29.70 -8.64
C TYR A 99 30.32 -30.53 -7.39
N ASN A 100 31.32 -31.36 -6.95
CA ASN A 100 31.06 -32.37 -5.91
C ASN A 100 30.82 -31.75 -4.50
N THR A 101 31.50 -30.64 -4.21
CA THR A 101 31.41 -29.97 -2.90
C THR A 101 30.61 -28.70 -3.00
N VAL A 102 30.97 -27.75 -3.84
CA VAL A 102 30.29 -26.44 -3.88
C VAL A 102 28.86 -26.60 -4.36
N PHE A 103 28.66 -27.06 -5.61
CA PHE A 103 27.33 -27.15 -6.17
C PHE A 103 26.43 -28.13 -5.42
N LYS A 104 26.94 -29.33 -5.10
CA LYS A 104 26.11 -30.38 -4.48
C LYS A 104 25.81 -30.18 -3.00
N LYS A 105 26.75 -29.63 -2.23
CA LYS A 105 26.67 -29.60 -0.77
C LYS A 105 26.52 -28.20 -0.20
N LEU A 106 27.33 -27.24 -0.67
CA LEU A 106 27.43 -25.91 -0.05
C LEU A 106 26.45 -24.88 -0.62
N LEU A 107 25.98 -25.06 -1.88
CA LEU A 107 24.93 -24.21 -2.41
C LEU A 107 23.55 -24.67 -1.91
N GLY A 108 22.66 -23.72 -1.74
CA GLY A 108 21.28 -23.95 -1.28
C GLY A 108 20.25 -23.18 -2.11
N ILE A 109 19.01 -23.62 -2.03
CA ILE A 109 17.89 -22.88 -2.61
C ILE A 109 17.87 -21.46 -2.04
N GLY A 110 17.82 -20.46 -2.92
CA GLY A 110 17.90 -19.05 -2.55
C GLY A 110 19.25 -18.39 -2.88
N ASP A 111 20.33 -19.15 -3.13
CA ASP A 111 21.61 -18.60 -3.55
C ASP A 111 21.50 -17.97 -4.95
N PHE A 112 22.25 -16.90 -5.21
CA PHE A 112 22.34 -16.32 -6.55
C PHE A 112 23.51 -16.89 -7.31
N LEU A 113 23.24 -17.34 -8.52
CA LEU A 113 24.23 -17.94 -9.44
C LEU A 113 24.34 -17.14 -10.72
N GLY A 114 25.56 -16.98 -11.20
CA GLY A 114 25.89 -16.60 -12.56
C GLY A 114 26.24 -17.85 -13.35
N LEU A 115 25.56 -18.10 -14.46
CA LEU A 115 25.72 -19.26 -15.30
C LEU A 115 26.12 -18.84 -16.72
N LYS A 116 27.10 -19.53 -17.30
CA LYS A 116 27.44 -19.41 -18.71
C LYS A 116 27.22 -20.75 -19.42
N GLY A 117 26.90 -20.70 -20.70
CA GLY A 117 26.67 -21.90 -21.47
C GLY A 117 25.88 -21.64 -22.75
N TYR A 118 25.13 -22.60 -23.19
CA TYR A 118 24.30 -22.53 -24.38
C TYR A 118 22.93 -23.12 -24.16
N ILE A 119 21.94 -22.66 -24.91
CA ILE A 119 20.56 -23.16 -24.79
C ILE A 119 20.40 -24.40 -25.68
N PHE A 120 19.68 -25.37 -25.14
CA PHE A 120 19.29 -26.59 -25.84
C PHE A 120 17.89 -27.02 -25.43
N THR A 121 17.28 -27.92 -26.19
CA THR A 121 16.02 -28.53 -25.83
C THR A 121 16.28 -29.95 -25.30
N THR A 122 15.76 -30.27 -24.12
CA THR A 122 15.90 -31.61 -23.52
C THR A 122 15.09 -32.65 -24.31
N GLN A 123 15.30 -33.94 -24.02
CA GLN A 123 14.51 -35.03 -24.63
C GLN A 123 13.02 -34.95 -24.33
N THR A 124 12.65 -34.29 -23.23
CA THR A 124 11.25 -34.04 -22.83
C THR A 124 10.66 -32.75 -23.42
N GLY A 125 11.42 -32.03 -24.24
CA GLY A 125 10.97 -30.80 -24.90
C GLY A 125 11.22 -29.51 -24.09
N GLU A 126 11.84 -29.58 -22.90
CA GLU A 126 12.08 -28.40 -22.07
C GLU A 126 13.29 -27.57 -22.56
N ILE A 127 13.10 -26.26 -22.72
CA ILE A 127 14.17 -25.32 -23.06
C ILE A 127 15.06 -25.14 -21.85
N SER A 128 16.35 -25.43 -21.96
CA SER A 128 17.30 -25.47 -20.84
C SER A 128 18.65 -24.88 -21.19
N LEU A 129 19.32 -24.30 -20.21
CA LEU A 129 20.71 -23.87 -20.32
C LEU A 129 21.64 -25.04 -20.01
N HIS A 130 22.49 -25.45 -20.95
CA HIS A 130 23.62 -26.32 -20.68
C HIS A 130 24.76 -25.48 -20.10
N VAL A 131 25.08 -25.72 -18.84
CA VAL A 131 26.06 -24.90 -18.10
C VAL A 131 27.48 -25.37 -18.38
N THR A 132 28.35 -24.44 -18.77
CA THR A 132 29.79 -24.65 -18.94
C THR A 132 30.64 -23.97 -17.88
N GLU A 133 30.14 -22.87 -17.29
CA GLU A 133 30.75 -22.18 -16.16
C GLU A 133 29.68 -21.76 -15.14
N MET A 134 30.03 -21.84 -13.86
CA MET A 134 29.16 -21.43 -12.73
C MET A 134 29.95 -20.56 -11.77
N THR A 135 29.35 -19.44 -11.37
CA THR A 135 29.88 -18.52 -10.36
C THR A 135 28.84 -18.30 -9.26
N LEU A 136 29.25 -18.40 -8.00
CA LEU A 136 28.41 -17.96 -6.88
C LEU A 136 28.44 -16.44 -6.79
N LEU A 137 27.28 -15.80 -6.83
CA LEU A 137 27.15 -14.34 -6.77
C LEU A 137 26.66 -13.86 -5.39
N SER A 138 25.87 -14.67 -4.70
CA SER A 138 25.45 -14.36 -3.33
C SER A 138 24.94 -15.60 -2.61
N LYS A 139 25.48 -15.88 -1.43
CA LYS A 139 25.04 -16.97 -0.55
C LYS A 139 23.83 -16.54 0.29
N SER A 140 22.74 -17.26 0.19
CA SER A 140 21.60 -17.10 1.08
C SER A 140 21.83 -17.83 2.41
N VAL A 141 21.88 -17.12 3.51
CA VAL A 141 22.02 -17.70 4.85
C VAL A 141 20.68 -17.91 5.57
N LYS A 142 19.57 -17.58 4.89
CA LYS A 142 18.21 -17.83 5.35
C LYS A 142 17.44 -18.66 4.33
N PRO A 143 16.76 -19.75 4.73
CA PRO A 143 16.00 -20.56 3.78
C PRO A 143 14.80 -19.76 3.23
N LEU A 144 14.50 -19.96 1.95
CA LEU A 144 13.24 -19.49 1.39
C LEU A 144 12.10 -20.42 1.86
N PRO A 145 10.90 -19.89 2.10
CA PRO A 145 9.71 -20.72 2.28
C PRO A 145 9.51 -21.56 1.01
N THR A 146 9.48 -22.87 1.17
CA THR A 146 9.25 -23.80 0.06
C THR A 146 7.82 -24.30 0.11
N VAL A 147 7.10 -24.10 -0.99
CA VAL A 147 5.79 -24.68 -1.18
C VAL A 147 5.94 -26.19 -1.28
N LYS A 148 5.36 -26.93 -0.36
CA LYS A 148 5.22 -28.38 -0.46
C LYS A 148 3.86 -28.69 -1.08
N ARG A 149 3.83 -29.63 -2.02
CA ARG A 149 2.61 -30.19 -2.58
C ARG A 149 2.54 -31.66 -2.21
N ASP A 150 1.37 -32.11 -1.79
CA ASP A 150 1.12 -33.54 -1.66
C ASP A 150 0.82 -34.17 -3.03
N ASP A 151 0.63 -35.49 -3.02
CA ASP A 151 0.31 -36.27 -4.23
C ASP A 151 -1.07 -35.90 -4.83
N GLU A 152 -1.94 -35.25 -4.05
CA GLU A 152 -3.25 -34.76 -4.46
C GLU A 152 -3.21 -33.31 -5.01
N GLY A 153 -2.01 -32.65 -4.95
CA GLY A 153 -1.80 -31.29 -5.44
C GLY A 153 -2.13 -30.19 -4.43
N ASN A 154 -2.47 -30.54 -3.18
CA ASN A 154 -2.68 -29.54 -2.12
C ASN A 154 -1.37 -28.86 -1.75
N VAL A 155 -1.45 -27.57 -1.52
CA VAL A 155 -0.29 -26.72 -1.21
C VAL A 155 -0.17 -26.59 0.30
N TYR A 156 0.99 -26.99 0.83
CA TYR A 156 1.36 -26.85 2.23
C TYR A 156 2.60 -25.94 2.34
N ASP A 157 2.72 -25.26 3.48
CA ASP A 157 3.86 -24.37 3.80
C ASP A 157 4.07 -23.23 2.77
N GLY A 158 3.03 -22.88 2.00
CA GLY A 158 3.06 -21.71 1.15
C GLY A 158 3.21 -20.42 1.95
N PHE A 159 3.97 -19.46 1.44
CA PHE A 159 4.06 -18.11 2.02
C PHE A 159 2.77 -17.33 1.68
N THR A 160 1.66 -17.73 2.32
CA THR A 160 0.29 -17.29 1.99
C THR A 160 -0.32 -16.38 3.04
N ASP A 161 0.19 -16.38 4.28
CA ASP A 161 -0.31 -15.49 5.33
C ASP A 161 -0.13 -14.02 4.93
N PRO A 162 -1.21 -13.21 4.85
CA PRO A 162 -1.13 -11.84 4.35
C PRO A 162 -0.22 -10.96 5.21
N GLU A 163 -0.25 -11.10 6.54
CA GLU A 163 0.56 -10.27 7.43
C GLU A 163 2.05 -10.56 7.22
N MET A 164 2.44 -11.82 7.15
CA MET A 164 3.83 -12.21 6.88
C MET A 164 4.29 -11.75 5.49
N ARG A 165 3.42 -11.84 4.46
CA ARG A 165 3.70 -11.36 3.12
C ARG A 165 3.96 -9.85 3.09
N TYR A 166 3.21 -9.07 3.83
CA TYR A 166 3.40 -7.62 3.91
C TYR A 166 4.66 -7.24 4.69
N ARG A 167 4.94 -7.92 5.81
CA ARG A 167 6.15 -7.70 6.62
C ARG A 167 7.43 -8.11 5.90
N GLN A 168 7.39 -9.19 5.12
CA GLN A 168 8.53 -9.74 4.38
C GLN A 168 8.29 -9.67 2.87
N ARG A 169 7.94 -8.49 2.37
CA ARG A 169 7.62 -8.26 0.96
C ARG A 169 8.72 -8.75 0.00
N TYR A 170 9.98 -8.67 0.39
CA TYR A 170 11.12 -9.18 -0.37
C TYR A 170 11.07 -10.71 -0.53
N VAL A 171 10.54 -11.44 0.45
CA VAL A 171 10.28 -12.89 0.33
C VAL A 171 9.05 -13.12 -0.56
N ASP A 172 7.96 -12.41 -0.31
CA ASP A 172 6.73 -12.47 -1.11
C ASP A 172 6.99 -12.27 -2.60
N LEU A 173 7.75 -11.24 -2.97
CA LEU A 173 8.17 -10.97 -4.35
C LEU A 173 9.04 -12.08 -4.96
N THR A 174 9.71 -12.87 -4.12
CA THR A 174 10.57 -13.97 -4.57
C THR A 174 9.77 -15.24 -4.83
N VAL A 175 8.84 -15.58 -3.94
CA VAL A 175 8.14 -16.88 -3.97
C VAL A 175 6.77 -16.80 -4.64
N ASN A 176 6.17 -15.61 -4.73
CA ASN A 176 4.90 -15.31 -5.38
C ASN A 176 5.11 -14.33 -6.56
N PRO A 177 5.55 -14.82 -7.75
CA PRO A 177 5.93 -13.96 -8.87
C PRO A 177 4.83 -13.02 -9.36
N GLU A 178 3.57 -13.43 -9.22
CA GLU A 178 2.39 -12.65 -9.60
C GLU A 178 2.28 -11.32 -8.84
N VAL A 179 2.85 -11.23 -7.63
CA VAL A 179 2.86 -10.01 -6.82
C VAL A 179 3.64 -8.89 -7.53
N LYS A 180 4.71 -9.22 -8.27
CA LYS A 180 5.46 -8.25 -9.06
C LYS A 180 4.58 -7.52 -10.07
N ASN A 181 3.64 -8.23 -10.70
CA ASN A 181 2.77 -7.67 -11.73
C ASN A 181 1.93 -6.51 -11.20
N THR A 182 1.48 -6.57 -9.95
CA THR A 182 0.74 -5.48 -9.30
C THR A 182 1.59 -4.20 -9.27
N PHE A 183 2.85 -4.30 -8.86
CA PHE A 183 3.75 -3.14 -8.76
C PHE A 183 4.23 -2.63 -10.13
N VAL A 184 4.45 -3.52 -11.09
CA VAL A 184 4.75 -3.14 -12.48
C VAL A 184 3.55 -2.38 -13.08
N THR A 185 2.33 -2.88 -12.84
CA THR A 185 1.10 -2.22 -13.29
C THR A 185 0.92 -0.86 -12.64
N ARG A 186 1.16 -0.75 -11.31
CA ARG A 186 1.16 0.54 -10.61
C ARG A 186 2.09 1.57 -11.26
N SER A 187 3.33 1.16 -11.57
CA SER A 187 4.29 2.04 -12.25
C SER A 187 3.82 2.44 -13.65
N LYS A 188 3.18 1.52 -14.38
CA LYS A 188 2.61 1.83 -15.70
C LYS A 188 1.44 2.80 -15.61
N ILE A 189 0.54 2.66 -14.61
CA ILE A 189 -0.56 3.61 -14.36
C ILE A 189 0.01 5.01 -14.20
N ILE A 190 0.94 5.20 -13.25
CA ILE A 190 1.58 6.52 -13.01
C ILE A 190 2.25 7.06 -14.26
N SER A 191 2.98 6.22 -15.00
CA SER A 191 3.65 6.64 -16.24
C SER A 191 2.67 7.06 -17.34
N GLN A 192 1.49 6.42 -17.46
CA GLN A 192 0.48 6.83 -18.43
C GLN A 192 -0.19 8.15 -18.02
N MET A 193 -0.49 8.34 -16.74
CA MET A 193 -1.04 9.61 -16.23
C MET A 193 -0.07 10.76 -16.49
N ARG A 194 1.24 10.57 -16.21
CA ARG A 194 2.26 11.59 -16.51
C ARG A 194 2.28 11.96 -17.99
N ARG A 195 2.27 10.97 -18.88
CA ARG A 195 2.22 11.24 -20.33
C ARG A 195 1.01 12.06 -20.72
N TYR A 196 -0.17 11.69 -20.17
CA TYR A 196 -1.40 12.43 -20.46
C TYR A 196 -1.27 13.91 -20.03
N PHE A 197 -0.71 14.18 -18.86
CA PHE A 197 -0.53 15.55 -18.38
C PHE A 197 0.53 16.32 -19.16
N ASP A 198 1.67 15.68 -19.45
CA ASP A 198 2.76 16.27 -20.23
C ASP A 198 2.31 16.59 -21.68
N ASP A 199 1.55 15.70 -22.31
CA ASP A 199 1.01 15.88 -23.66
C ASP A 199 0.00 17.05 -23.71
N ASN A 200 -0.66 17.37 -22.58
CA ASN A 200 -1.50 18.57 -22.42
C ASN A 200 -0.69 19.85 -22.06
N GLY A 201 0.63 19.73 -21.88
CA GLY A 201 1.52 20.86 -21.59
C GLY A 201 1.52 21.32 -20.12
N TRP A 202 1.02 20.49 -19.19
CA TRP A 202 1.03 20.77 -17.77
C TRP A 202 2.35 20.35 -17.13
N LEU A 203 2.78 21.07 -16.09
CA LEU A 203 4.10 20.91 -15.48
C LEU A 203 4.03 20.01 -14.24
N GLU A 204 4.84 18.95 -14.19
CA GLU A 204 5.08 18.23 -12.92
C GLU A 204 5.95 19.08 -12.00
N VAL A 205 5.52 19.24 -10.76
CA VAL A 205 6.21 20.05 -9.75
C VAL A 205 6.39 19.27 -8.46
N GLU A 206 7.26 19.76 -7.59
CA GLU A 206 7.44 19.27 -6.22
C GLU A 206 7.20 20.40 -5.23
N THR A 207 6.32 20.17 -4.26
CA THR A 207 5.99 21.12 -3.20
C THR A 207 6.44 20.60 -1.83
N PRO A 208 6.55 21.46 -0.79
CA PRO A 208 7.08 21.04 0.50
C PRO A 208 6.29 19.92 1.16
N ILE A 209 6.98 18.86 1.60
CA ILE A 209 6.43 17.83 2.48
C ILE A 209 6.35 18.34 3.92
N LEU A 210 7.39 19.08 4.37
CA LEU A 210 7.40 19.71 5.69
C LEU A 210 6.78 21.09 5.59
N GLN A 211 5.69 21.32 6.29
CA GLN A 211 4.89 22.53 6.23
C GLN A 211 4.80 23.19 7.60
N ALA A 212 4.88 24.52 7.64
CA ALA A 212 4.69 25.27 8.88
C ALA A 212 3.21 25.34 9.31
N VAL A 213 2.29 25.30 8.34
CA VAL A 213 0.84 25.23 8.53
C VAL A 213 0.31 24.06 7.74
N HIS A 214 -0.45 23.19 8.36
CA HIS A 214 -1.15 22.10 7.66
C HIS A 214 -2.47 22.60 7.08
N GLY A 215 -2.87 22.06 5.92
CA GLY A 215 -4.13 22.45 5.27
C GLY A 215 -4.33 21.72 3.95
N GLY A 216 -5.41 22.09 3.23
CA GLY A 216 -5.78 21.48 1.95
C GLY A 216 -6.66 20.22 2.07
N ALA A 217 -6.89 19.72 3.29
CA ALA A 217 -7.81 18.62 3.56
C ALA A 217 -8.29 18.68 5.02
N ALA A 218 -9.38 17.99 5.34
CA ALA A 218 -9.80 17.70 6.70
C ALA A 218 -9.13 16.38 7.12
N ALA A 219 -8.05 16.44 7.90
CA ALA A 219 -7.29 15.29 8.37
C ALA A 219 -6.33 15.67 9.49
N ARG A 220 -6.04 14.72 10.37
CA ARG A 220 -5.07 14.93 11.46
C ARG A 220 -3.64 14.81 10.94
N PRO A 221 -2.75 15.83 11.13
CA PRO A 221 -1.37 15.81 10.68
C PRO A 221 -0.44 15.01 11.59
N PHE A 222 0.70 14.55 11.06
CA PHE A 222 1.85 14.18 11.86
C PHE A 222 2.69 15.43 12.16
N GLY A 223 2.99 15.69 13.43
CA GLY A 223 3.85 16.78 13.86
C GLY A 223 5.31 16.36 13.99
N THR A 224 6.24 17.29 13.72
CA THR A 224 7.67 17.16 13.97
C THR A 224 8.26 18.50 14.43
N HIS A 225 9.55 18.58 14.68
CA HIS A 225 10.23 19.78 15.16
C HIS A 225 11.52 20.03 14.38
N HIS A 226 11.72 21.28 13.93
CA HIS A 226 12.96 21.71 13.30
C HIS A 226 13.94 22.23 14.37
N ASN A 227 14.91 21.42 14.75
CA ASN A 227 15.79 21.70 15.89
C ASN A 227 16.57 23.03 15.78
N THR A 228 17.09 23.35 14.59
CA THR A 228 17.92 24.56 14.42
C THR A 228 17.10 25.86 14.45
N LEU A 229 15.87 25.82 13.93
CA LEU A 229 14.96 26.95 13.90
C LEU A 229 14.04 27.01 15.11
N ASP A 230 14.09 25.99 15.96
CA ASP A 230 13.23 25.81 17.14
C ASP A 230 11.76 26.08 16.83
N MET A 231 11.25 25.41 15.79
CA MET A 231 9.87 25.58 15.34
C MET A 231 9.17 24.25 15.05
N PRO A 232 7.85 24.13 15.33
CA PRO A 232 7.06 22.98 14.93
C PRO A 232 6.87 22.95 13.42
N LEU A 233 6.87 21.76 12.85
CA LEU A 233 6.51 21.50 11.46
C LEU A 233 5.54 20.33 11.39
N PHE A 234 4.81 20.23 10.29
CA PHE A 234 3.86 19.17 10.02
C PHE A 234 4.23 18.46 8.71
N LEU A 235 4.03 17.14 8.67
CA LEU A 235 4.01 16.42 7.39
C LEU A 235 2.70 16.77 6.68
N ARG A 236 2.78 17.08 5.38
CA ARG A 236 1.62 17.49 4.59
C ARG A 236 0.50 16.46 4.58
N ILE A 237 -0.72 16.91 4.74
CA ILE A 237 -1.95 16.12 4.57
C ILE A 237 -2.52 16.22 3.15
N ALA A 238 -2.16 17.29 2.43
CA ALA A 238 -2.44 17.59 1.02
C ALA A 238 -1.38 18.56 0.50
N ASN A 239 -1.25 18.69 -0.81
CA ASN A 239 -0.36 19.66 -1.47
C ASN A 239 -1.14 20.81 -2.16
N GLU A 240 -2.45 20.81 -2.06
CA GLU A 240 -3.40 21.74 -2.66
C GLU A 240 -3.00 23.21 -2.55
N LEU A 241 -2.76 23.72 -1.31
CA LEU A 241 -2.52 25.15 -1.10
C LEU A 241 -1.23 25.63 -1.76
N TYR A 242 -0.24 24.76 -1.91
CA TYR A 242 1.00 25.10 -2.62
C TYR A 242 0.82 25.08 -4.14
N LEU A 243 0.06 24.12 -4.68
CA LEU A 243 -0.22 24.04 -6.11
C LEU A 243 -1.06 25.25 -6.58
N LYS A 244 -2.05 25.68 -5.77
CA LYS A 244 -2.81 26.90 -6.04
C LYS A 244 -1.92 28.16 -6.06
N ARG A 245 -0.91 28.27 -5.19
CA ARG A 245 0.07 29.37 -5.23
C ARG A 245 0.86 29.39 -6.52
N LEU A 246 1.12 28.25 -7.15
CA LEU A 246 1.77 28.18 -8.47
C LEU A 246 0.83 28.67 -9.59
N ILE A 247 -0.46 28.42 -9.49
CA ILE A 247 -1.45 29.00 -10.40
C ILE A 247 -1.51 30.52 -10.26
N VAL A 248 -1.48 31.06 -9.03
CA VAL A 248 -1.31 32.51 -8.78
C VAL A 248 -0.02 33.02 -9.41
N GLY A 249 1.05 32.23 -9.38
CA GLY A 249 2.35 32.52 -9.99
C GLY A 249 2.36 32.53 -11.51
N GLY A 250 1.25 32.16 -12.18
CA GLY A 250 1.07 32.26 -13.63
C GLY A 250 1.31 30.98 -14.42
N PHE A 251 1.32 29.80 -13.77
CA PHE A 251 1.28 28.52 -14.48
C PHE A 251 -0.15 28.21 -14.91
N ASP A 252 -0.34 27.76 -16.15
CA ASP A 252 -1.65 27.38 -16.68
C ASP A 252 -2.13 26.00 -16.17
N GLY A 253 -1.18 25.11 -15.84
CA GLY A 253 -1.47 23.81 -15.26
C GLY A 253 -0.25 23.22 -14.56
N VAL A 254 -0.44 22.73 -13.34
CA VAL A 254 0.60 22.09 -12.53
C VAL A 254 0.05 20.82 -11.90
N TYR A 255 0.88 19.78 -11.82
CA TYR A 255 0.50 18.55 -11.13
C TYR A 255 1.65 17.99 -10.29
N GLU A 256 1.32 17.20 -9.29
CA GLU A 256 2.29 16.52 -8.41
C GLU A 256 1.81 15.13 -8.04
N PHE A 257 2.69 14.13 -8.22
CA PHE A 257 2.55 12.82 -7.58
C PHE A 257 3.29 12.85 -6.27
N GLY A 258 2.58 12.85 -5.15
CA GLY A 258 3.19 13.03 -3.85
C GLY A 258 2.70 12.05 -2.79
N LYS A 259 3.54 11.89 -1.76
CA LYS A 259 3.13 11.24 -0.51
C LYS A 259 2.38 12.24 0.36
N MET A 260 1.23 11.79 0.86
CA MET A 260 0.42 12.47 1.87
C MET A 260 0.46 11.66 3.16
N PHE A 261 0.32 12.36 4.29
CA PHE A 261 0.49 11.78 5.61
C PHE A 261 -0.70 12.17 6.49
N ARG A 262 -1.53 11.19 6.87
CA ARG A 262 -2.69 11.40 7.75
C ARG A 262 -2.56 10.51 8.98
N ASN A 263 -2.55 11.12 10.16
CA ASN A 263 -2.38 10.43 11.44
C ASN A 263 -3.71 9.82 11.92
N GLU A 264 -4.20 8.88 11.14
CA GLU A 264 -5.49 8.22 11.29
C GLU A 264 -5.34 6.71 11.40
N GLY A 265 -6.47 6.00 11.53
CA GLY A 265 -6.50 4.55 11.60
C GLY A 265 -6.05 3.87 10.32
N MET A 266 -5.60 2.62 10.46
CA MET A 266 -5.22 1.75 9.34
C MET A 266 -6.28 0.68 9.14
N ASP A 267 -6.77 0.56 7.91
CA ASP A 267 -7.72 -0.48 7.49
C ASP A 267 -7.38 -1.04 6.11
N ARG A 268 -8.35 -1.67 5.45
CA ARG A 268 -8.17 -2.23 4.11
C ARG A 268 -7.99 -1.19 3.02
N THR A 269 -8.38 0.05 3.25
CA THR A 269 -8.43 1.14 2.26
C THR A 269 -7.62 2.36 2.66
N HIS A 270 -7.16 2.41 3.91
CA HIS A 270 -6.42 3.52 4.48
C HIS A 270 -5.05 3.08 5.02
N ASN A 271 -4.02 3.87 4.68
CA ASN A 271 -2.67 3.77 5.21
C ASN A 271 -2.20 5.17 5.60
N PRO A 272 -1.54 5.36 6.76
CA PRO A 272 -1.14 6.70 7.23
C PRO A 272 -0.25 7.48 6.25
N GLU A 273 0.48 6.77 5.40
CA GLU A 273 1.24 7.28 4.27
C GLU A 273 0.69 6.70 2.98
N PHE A 274 0.18 7.53 2.08
CA PHE A 274 -0.40 7.10 0.81
C PHE A 274 0.05 8.03 -0.33
N THR A 275 -0.19 7.60 -1.57
CA THR A 275 0.15 8.40 -2.75
C THR A 275 -1.10 9.03 -3.33
N SER A 276 -1.11 10.36 -3.44
CA SER A 276 -2.08 11.12 -4.22
C SER A 276 -1.41 11.73 -5.45
N MET A 277 -2.17 11.88 -6.51
CA MET A 277 -1.87 12.78 -7.60
C MET A 277 -2.83 13.96 -7.52
N GLU A 278 -2.30 15.17 -7.47
CA GLU A 278 -3.09 16.39 -7.54
C GLU A 278 -2.71 17.22 -8.76
N ILE A 279 -3.70 17.83 -9.39
CA ILE A 279 -3.54 18.69 -10.56
C ILE A 279 -4.46 19.90 -10.44
N TYR A 280 -3.96 21.08 -10.82
CA TYR A 280 -4.70 22.35 -10.86
C TYR A 280 -4.52 22.97 -12.23
N VAL A 281 -5.63 23.34 -12.88
CA VAL A 281 -5.63 23.89 -14.24
C VAL A 281 -6.41 25.20 -14.27
N ALA A 282 -5.76 26.26 -14.73
CA ALA A 282 -6.36 27.58 -14.88
C ALA A 282 -7.38 27.63 -16.02
N TYR A 283 -8.38 28.52 -15.89
CA TYR A 283 -9.44 28.77 -16.86
C TYR A 283 -10.34 27.56 -17.13
N LYS A 284 -10.41 26.64 -16.16
CA LYS A 284 -11.25 25.44 -16.17
C LYS A 284 -12.17 25.42 -14.96
N ASP A 285 -13.25 24.61 -15.05
CA ASP A 285 -14.20 24.38 -13.96
C ASP A 285 -14.41 22.88 -13.73
N TYR A 286 -15.22 22.52 -12.73
CA TYR A 286 -15.46 21.13 -12.35
C TYR A 286 -16.16 20.30 -13.44
N ILE A 287 -16.92 20.93 -14.34
CA ILE A 287 -17.58 20.22 -15.45
C ILE A 287 -16.52 19.71 -16.44
N TRP A 288 -15.62 20.61 -16.85
CA TRP A 288 -14.48 20.25 -17.69
C TRP A 288 -13.59 19.19 -17.00
N MET A 289 -13.41 19.32 -15.67
CA MET A 289 -12.59 18.37 -14.94
C MET A 289 -13.21 16.96 -14.92
N MET A 290 -14.54 16.81 -14.87
CA MET A 290 -15.21 15.52 -15.02
C MET A 290 -14.87 14.87 -16.37
N GLU A 291 -14.96 15.64 -17.48
CA GLU A 291 -14.65 15.15 -18.83
C GLU A 291 -13.17 14.72 -18.94
N MET A 292 -12.25 15.50 -18.37
CA MET A 292 -10.82 15.17 -18.34
C MET A 292 -10.54 13.89 -17.54
N VAL A 293 -11.20 13.69 -16.39
CA VAL A 293 -11.04 12.49 -15.57
C VAL A 293 -11.58 11.24 -16.28
N GLU A 294 -12.72 11.36 -16.98
CA GLU A 294 -13.26 10.29 -17.82
C GLU A 294 -12.23 9.85 -18.86
N GLU A 295 -11.73 10.79 -19.64
CA GLU A 295 -10.73 10.54 -20.68
C GLU A 295 -9.44 9.93 -20.10
N LEU A 296 -8.92 10.48 -19.02
CA LEU A 296 -7.70 10.00 -18.36
C LEU A 296 -7.83 8.54 -17.89
N ILE A 297 -8.92 8.22 -17.18
CA ILE A 297 -9.10 6.87 -16.61
C ILE A 297 -9.39 5.86 -17.71
N GLU A 298 -10.17 6.23 -18.73
CA GLU A 298 -10.41 5.40 -19.91
C GLU A 298 -9.10 5.05 -20.62
N GLN A 299 -8.27 6.05 -20.96
CA GLN A 299 -6.97 5.84 -21.63
C GLN A 299 -6.00 5.00 -20.79
N VAL A 300 -5.92 5.26 -19.48
CA VAL A 300 -5.08 4.46 -18.55
C VAL A 300 -5.56 3.01 -18.54
N THR A 301 -6.86 2.77 -18.42
CA THR A 301 -7.43 1.42 -18.36
C THR A 301 -7.18 0.66 -19.67
N GLU A 302 -7.46 1.30 -20.81
CA GLU A 302 -7.22 0.70 -22.13
C GLU A 302 -5.75 0.38 -22.34
N LYS A 303 -4.84 1.27 -21.93
CA LYS A 303 -3.39 1.04 -22.06
C LYS A 303 -2.90 -0.11 -21.20
N ILE A 304 -3.47 -0.32 -20.03
CA ILE A 304 -3.08 -1.40 -19.11
C ILE A 304 -3.69 -2.74 -19.52
N HIS A 305 -4.95 -2.76 -19.92
CA HIS A 305 -5.73 -3.98 -20.14
C HIS A 305 -6.06 -4.29 -21.59
N GLY A 306 -5.83 -3.36 -22.52
CA GLY A 306 -6.23 -3.46 -23.93
C GLY A 306 -7.74 -3.34 -24.16
N LYS A 307 -8.50 -2.93 -23.14
CA LYS A 307 -9.96 -2.73 -23.15
C LYS A 307 -10.38 -1.88 -21.97
N THR A 308 -11.55 -1.26 -22.05
CA THR A 308 -12.11 -0.39 -20.99
C THR A 308 -12.98 -1.12 -19.98
N GLU A 309 -13.51 -2.30 -20.32
CA GLU A 309 -14.32 -3.13 -19.43
C GLU A 309 -13.46 -4.23 -18.78
N ILE A 310 -13.32 -4.19 -17.44
CA ILE A 310 -12.48 -5.11 -16.69
C ILE A 310 -13.19 -5.71 -15.48
N PRO A 311 -12.80 -6.93 -15.03
CA PRO A 311 -13.32 -7.51 -13.80
C PRO A 311 -12.70 -6.84 -12.57
N VAL A 312 -13.55 -6.48 -11.60
CA VAL A 312 -13.16 -5.99 -10.28
C VAL A 312 -13.96 -6.76 -9.22
N GLY A 313 -13.30 -7.68 -8.53
CA GLY A 313 -13.98 -8.68 -7.71
C GLY A 313 -14.86 -9.59 -8.57
N ASP A 314 -16.12 -9.68 -8.21
CA ASP A 314 -17.18 -10.42 -8.90
C ASP A 314 -17.96 -9.59 -9.94
N LYS A 315 -17.58 -8.32 -10.14
CA LYS A 315 -18.30 -7.36 -10.99
C LYS A 315 -17.48 -7.01 -12.22
N MET A 316 -18.19 -6.74 -13.34
CA MET A 316 -17.60 -6.11 -14.53
C MET A 316 -17.80 -4.60 -14.43
N ILE A 317 -16.72 -3.84 -14.56
CA ILE A 317 -16.75 -2.38 -14.51
C ILE A 317 -16.28 -1.84 -15.85
N ASN A 318 -17.08 -0.95 -16.43
CA ASN A 318 -16.76 -0.27 -17.68
C ASN A 318 -16.25 1.15 -17.39
N PHE A 319 -15.02 1.42 -17.81
CA PHE A 319 -14.37 2.73 -17.68
C PHE A 319 -14.50 3.60 -18.95
N ALA A 320 -15.28 3.19 -19.95
CA ALA A 320 -15.61 4.06 -21.07
C ALA A 320 -16.61 5.15 -20.62
N GLY A 321 -16.33 6.40 -20.98
CA GLY A 321 -17.24 7.52 -20.72
C GLY A 321 -18.49 7.49 -21.64
N PRO A 322 -19.50 8.32 -21.39
CA PRO A 322 -19.62 9.23 -20.24
C PRO A 322 -20.06 8.51 -18.95
N TYR A 323 -19.54 8.92 -17.80
CA TYR A 323 -19.94 8.37 -16.51
C TYR A 323 -21.26 8.95 -16.03
N ARG A 324 -21.97 8.21 -15.18
CA ARG A 324 -23.19 8.68 -14.55
C ARG A 324 -22.90 9.88 -13.65
N ARG A 325 -23.79 10.89 -13.66
CA ARG A 325 -23.73 12.08 -12.80
C ARG A 325 -24.98 12.14 -11.94
N LEU A 326 -24.82 12.27 -10.61
CA LEU A 326 -25.89 12.44 -9.63
C LEU A 326 -25.51 13.56 -8.67
N THR A 327 -26.45 14.40 -8.29
CA THR A 327 -26.20 15.33 -7.17
C THR A 327 -26.17 14.56 -5.85
N MET A 328 -25.50 15.12 -4.83
CA MET A 328 -25.49 14.55 -3.48
C MET A 328 -26.91 14.25 -2.99
N TYR A 329 -27.84 15.20 -3.12
CA TYR A 329 -29.22 15.04 -2.65
C TYR A 329 -30.02 14.03 -3.47
N ASP A 330 -29.90 14.04 -4.81
CA ASP A 330 -30.56 13.05 -5.66
C ASP A 330 -30.06 11.64 -5.39
N SER A 331 -28.78 11.46 -5.08
CA SER A 331 -28.21 10.17 -4.74
C SER A 331 -28.78 9.62 -3.42
N ILE A 332 -28.92 10.46 -2.40
CA ILE A 332 -29.56 10.10 -1.13
C ILE A 332 -31.04 9.76 -1.35
N LYS A 333 -31.74 10.56 -2.14
CA LYS A 333 -33.15 10.32 -2.47
C LYS A 333 -33.32 8.98 -3.22
N GLU A 334 -32.44 8.67 -4.16
CA GLU A 334 -32.51 7.42 -4.93
C GLU A 334 -32.25 6.19 -4.06
N TYR A 335 -31.19 6.20 -3.23
CA TYR A 335 -30.73 5.01 -2.51
C TYR A 335 -31.27 4.89 -1.07
N ALA A 336 -31.53 6.01 -0.40
CA ALA A 336 -32.09 6.02 0.96
C ALA A 336 -33.61 6.24 0.98
N GLY A 337 -34.22 6.70 -0.14
CA GLY A 337 -35.65 6.97 -0.24
C GLY A 337 -36.11 8.22 0.50
N ILE A 338 -35.19 9.11 0.90
CA ILE A 338 -35.47 10.32 1.66
C ILE A 338 -34.91 11.53 0.91
N ASP A 339 -35.74 12.56 0.72
CA ASP A 339 -35.28 13.86 0.22
C ASP A 339 -34.77 14.70 1.40
N VAL A 340 -33.47 15.00 1.38
CA VAL A 340 -32.79 15.75 2.45
C VAL A 340 -32.47 17.20 2.08
N SER A 341 -32.85 17.63 0.88
CA SER A 341 -32.46 18.94 0.33
C SER A 341 -32.93 20.12 1.18
N GLU A 342 -34.18 20.04 1.69
CA GLU A 342 -34.82 21.10 2.46
C GLU A 342 -34.80 20.86 3.98
N LEU A 343 -34.11 19.78 4.43
CA LEU A 343 -34.05 19.45 5.85
C LEU A 343 -33.02 20.34 6.58
N ASP A 344 -33.46 20.89 7.72
CA ASP A 344 -32.55 21.49 8.69
C ASP A 344 -31.81 20.40 9.51
N GLU A 345 -30.94 20.81 10.42
CA GLU A 345 -30.17 19.89 11.25
C GLU A 345 -31.08 18.96 12.08
N SER A 346 -32.19 19.43 12.60
CA SER A 346 -33.15 18.59 13.34
C SER A 346 -33.79 17.53 12.45
N GLY A 347 -34.25 17.93 11.26
CA GLY A 347 -34.82 17.01 10.28
C GLY A 347 -33.82 15.95 9.79
N LEU A 348 -32.54 16.31 9.62
CA LEU A 348 -31.47 15.36 9.27
C LEU A 348 -31.20 14.36 10.40
N ARG A 349 -31.20 14.80 11.66
CA ARG A 349 -31.08 13.89 12.82
C ARG A 349 -32.23 12.88 12.89
N GLU A 350 -33.47 13.33 12.64
CA GLU A 350 -34.62 12.43 12.54
C GLU A 350 -34.47 11.45 11.36
N ALA A 351 -33.96 11.92 10.20
CA ALA A 351 -33.69 11.06 9.07
C ALA A 351 -32.61 9.99 9.40
N CYS A 352 -31.50 10.37 10.04
CA CYS A 352 -30.48 9.43 10.53
C CYS A 352 -31.07 8.38 11.48
N GLN A 353 -31.91 8.81 12.43
CA GLN A 353 -32.60 7.90 13.35
C GLN A 353 -33.51 6.89 12.62
N LYS A 354 -34.30 7.36 11.65
CA LYS A 354 -35.16 6.48 10.82
C LYS A 354 -34.36 5.48 10.00
N LEU A 355 -33.15 5.86 9.55
CA LEU A 355 -32.25 5.03 8.79
C LEU A 355 -31.34 4.15 9.65
N ALA A 356 -31.47 4.20 10.97
CA ALA A 356 -30.61 3.51 11.96
C ALA A 356 -29.12 3.88 11.82
N ILE A 357 -28.82 5.16 11.57
CA ILE A 357 -27.48 5.72 11.49
C ILE A 357 -27.17 6.38 12.84
N ALA A 358 -26.05 5.99 13.46
CA ALA A 358 -25.60 6.59 14.71
C ALA A 358 -24.95 7.96 14.43
N VAL A 359 -25.39 8.99 15.13
CA VAL A 359 -24.87 10.35 15.04
C VAL A 359 -24.67 10.92 16.44
N ASP A 360 -23.67 11.78 16.60
CA ASP A 360 -23.43 12.48 17.87
C ASP A 360 -23.94 13.94 17.81
N GLU A 361 -24.03 14.59 18.98
CA GLU A 361 -24.58 15.93 19.11
C GLU A 361 -23.72 17.03 18.48
N THR A 362 -22.46 16.74 18.18
CA THR A 362 -21.50 17.72 17.61
C THR A 362 -21.60 17.83 16.09
N MET A 363 -22.23 16.86 15.42
CA MET A 363 -22.36 16.82 13.96
C MET A 363 -23.31 17.91 13.46
N GLY A 364 -22.79 18.82 12.64
CA GLY A 364 -23.57 19.83 11.94
C GLY A 364 -24.24 19.28 10.66
N ARG A 365 -25.01 20.14 9.97
CA ARG A 365 -25.80 19.78 8.78
C ARG A 365 -25.00 19.03 7.71
N GLY A 366 -23.83 19.55 7.32
CA GLY A 366 -22.99 18.92 6.30
C GLY A 366 -22.55 17.51 6.70
N ARG A 367 -22.11 17.31 7.95
CA ARG A 367 -21.70 16.00 8.46
C ARG A 367 -22.84 14.99 8.52
N LEU A 368 -24.06 15.42 8.89
CA LEU A 368 -25.24 14.56 8.90
C LEU A 368 -25.62 14.06 7.50
N VAL A 369 -25.50 14.93 6.48
CA VAL A 369 -25.70 14.53 5.07
C VAL A 369 -24.65 13.51 4.64
N ASP A 370 -23.39 13.72 5.01
CA ASP A 370 -22.29 12.81 4.73
C ASP A 370 -22.49 11.42 5.36
N GLU A 371 -22.92 11.36 6.62
CA GLU A 371 -23.22 10.09 7.30
C GLU A 371 -24.35 9.31 6.61
N ILE A 372 -25.40 10.01 6.13
CA ILE A 372 -26.48 9.36 5.36
C ILE A 372 -25.94 8.82 4.03
N PHE A 373 -25.13 9.62 3.32
CA PHE A 373 -24.52 9.24 2.06
C PHE A 373 -23.63 8.02 2.23
N GLY A 374 -22.66 8.04 3.14
CA GLY A 374 -21.75 6.95 3.40
C GLY A 374 -22.48 5.65 3.77
N ALA A 375 -23.51 5.75 4.63
CA ALA A 375 -24.24 4.57 5.10
C ALA A 375 -25.18 3.95 4.06
N LYS A 376 -25.74 4.74 3.11
CA LYS A 376 -26.83 4.28 2.24
C LYS A 376 -26.53 4.35 0.75
N VAL A 377 -25.60 5.20 0.31
CA VAL A 377 -25.34 5.45 -1.11
C VAL A 377 -24.03 4.81 -1.57
N GLU A 378 -22.94 5.10 -0.89
CA GLU A 378 -21.57 4.81 -1.34
C GLU A 378 -21.39 3.36 -1.82
N ALA A 379 -21.78 2.38 -1.02
CA ALA A 379 -21.64 0.95 -1.32
C ALA A 379 -22.44 0.50 -2.58
N ASN A 380 -23.40 1.28 -3.04
CA ASN A 380 -24.24 0.98 -4.21
C ASN A 380 -23.68 1.56 -5.52
N LEU A 381 -22.67 2.43 -5.46
CA LEU A 381 -22.04 3.06 -6.60
C LEU A 381 -21.00 2.12 -7.25
N ILE A 382 -21.48 1.17 -8.05
CA ILE A 382 -20.65 0.11 -8.63
C ILE A 382 -19.93 0.60 -9.90
N GLN A 383 -20.68 1.08 -10.88
CA GLN A 383 -20.12 1.68 -12.10
C GLN A 383 -19.58 3.08 -11.81
N PRO A 384 -18.60 3.57 -12.57
CA PRO A 384 -18.09 4.92 -12.41
C PRO A 384 -19.22 5.95 -12.36
N THR A 385 -19.34 6.65 -11.22
CA THR A 385 -20.43 7.59 -10.97
C THR A 385 -19.88 8.83 -10.28
N TYR A 386 -20.15 10.00 -10.84
CA TYR A 386 -19.89 11.27 -10.17
C TYR A 386 -21.03 11.60 -9.22
N ILE A 387 -20.67 11.93 -8.00
CA ILE A 387 -21.56 12.61 -7.06
C ILE A 387 -21.16 14.08 -7.08
N THR A 388 -22.13 14.97 -7.36
CA THR A 388 -21.88 16.40 -7.58
C THR A 388 -22.63 17.27 -6.59
N ASP A 389 -22.29 18.56 -6.55
CA ASP A 389 -23.07 19.62 -5.88
C ASP A 389 -23.23 19.38 -4.37
N TYR A 390 -22.10 19.36 -3.68
CA TYR A 390 -22.01 19.14 -2.25
C TYR A 390 -22.50 20.35 -1.43
N PRO A 391 -23.02 20.13 -0.21
CA PRO A 391 -23.27 21.22 0.74
C PRO A 391 -22.02 22.06 1.02
N ILE A 392 -22.19 23.38 1.10
CA ILE A 392 -21.10 24.34 1.27
C ILE A 392 -20.29 24.09 2.56
N GLU A 393 -20.93 23.59 3.60
CA GLU A 393 -20.35 23.30 4.91
C GLU A 393 -19.29 22.17 4.84
N MET A 394 -19.36 21.32 3.83
CA MET A 394 -18.46 20.17 3.65
C MET A 394 -17.16 20.50 2.95
N THR A 395 -17.03 21.70 2.35
CA THR A 395 -15.89 21.99 1.47
C THR A 395 -15.44 23.45 1.55
N PRO A 396 -14.51 23.78 2.46
CA PRO A 396 -14.08 25.16 2.69
C PRO A 396 -13.26 25.78 1.54
N LEU A 397 -12.75 24.98 0.59
CA LEU A 397 -11.86 25.43 -0.49
C LEU A 397 -12.53 25.45 -1.87
N ALA A 398 -13.79 24.99 -1.98
CA ALA A 398 -14.54 24.94 -3.22
C ALA A 398 -15.37 26.20 -3.43
N LYS A 399 -15.55 26.62 -4.69
CA LYS A 399 -16.35 27.76 -5.07
C LYS A 399 -17.83 27.49 -4.88
N LYS A 400 -18.58 28.51 -4.45
CA LYS A 400 -20.05 28.48 -4.38
C LYS A 400 -20.63 28.10 -5.74
N HIS A 401 -21.67 27.27 -5.73
CA HIS A 401 -22.33 26.84 -6.94
C HIS A 401 -22.98 28.03 -7.66
N ARG A 402 -22.79 28.12 -9.00
CA ARG A 402 -23.18 29.26 -9.82
C ARG A 402 -24.70 29.53 -9.87
N THR A 403 -25.54 28.51 -9.61
CA THR A 403 -27.00 28.59 -9.72
C THR A 403 -27.75 28.08 -8.50
N SER A 404 -27.12 27.29 -7.63
CA SER A 404 -27.79 26.62 -6.51
C SER A 404 -27.22 27.12 -5.18
N PRO A 405 -27.90 28.05 -4.48
CA PRO A 405 -27.45 28.56 -3.21
C PRO A 405 -27.27 27.44 -2.17
N GLY A 406 -26.26 27.56 -1.31
CA GLY A 406 -25.95 26.58 -0.27
C GLY A 406 -25.15 25.37 -0.74
N LEU A 407 -24.85 25.26 -2.04
CA LEU A 407 -24.02 24.21 -2.61
C LEU A 407 -22.69 24.78 -3.14
N VAL A 408 -21.76 23.88 -3.42
CA VAL A 408 -20.47 24.17 -4.08
C VAL A 408 -20.31 23.34 -5.35
N GLU A 409 -19.53 23.86 -6.29
CA GLU A 409 -19.14 23.19 -7.54
C GLU A 409 -18.06 22.15 -7.27
N ARG A 410 -18.46 20.98 -6.75
CA ARG A 410 -17.59 19.86 -6.38
C ARG A 410 -18.15 18.56 -6.93
N PHE A 411 -17.26 17.63 -7.26
CA PHE A 411 -17.62 16.24 -7.46
C PHE A 411 -16.64 15.27 -6.77
N GLU A 412 -17.13 14.11 -6.47
CA GLU A 412 -16.32 12.93 -6.21
C GLU A 412 -16.69 11.81 -7.17
N LEU A 413 -15.66 11.09 -7.66
CA LEU A 413 -15.84 9.91 -8.50
C LEU A 413 -15.82 8.66 -7.62
N PHE A 414 -16.93 7.93 -7.64
CA PHE A 414 -17.04 6.63 -6.98
C PHE A 414 -17.00 5.49 -8.00
N VAL A 415 -16.25 4.44 -7.67
CA VAL A 415 -16.20 3.20 -8.44
C VAL A 415 -16.13 2.02 -7.47
N ASN A 416 -17.03 1.05 -7.64
CA ASN A 416 -17.13 -0.13 -6.79
C ASN A 416 -17.21 0.20 -5.28
N GLY A 417 -18.02 1.20 -4.95
CA GLY A 417 -18.25 1.66 -3.59
C GLY A 417 -17.05 2.33 -2.95
N LYS A 418 -16.17 2.97 -3.74
CA LYS A 418 -14.99 3.68 -3.23
C LYS A 418 -14.78 4.99 -3.98
N GLU A 419 -14.49 6.05 -3.24
CA GLU A 419 -13.99 7.30 -3.77
C GLU A 419 -12.61 7.08 -4.42
N ILE A 420 -12.50 7.46 -5.71
CA ILE A 420 -11.27 7.38 -6.51
C ILE A 420 -10.68 8.76 -6.75
N ALA A 421 -11.54 9.77 -6.95
CA ALA A 421 -11.14 11.14 -7.24
C ALA A 421 -12.08 12.15 -6.58
N ASN A 422 -11.52 13.32 -6.25
CA ASN A 422 -12.24 14.46 -5.68
C ASN A 422 -11.77 15.74 -6.38
N ALA A 423 -12.70 16.55 -6.86
CA ALA A 423 -12.38 17.77 -7.60
C ALA A 423 -13.45 18.85 -7.42
N TYR A 424 -13.05 20.09 -7.66
CA TYR A 424 -13.98 21.22 -7.60
C TYR A 424 -13.48 22.41 -8.44
N THR A 425 -14.41 23.35 -8.71
CA THR A 425 -14.05 24.70 -9.12
C THR A 425 -13.45 25.40 -7.89
N GLU A 426 -12.26 25.94 -8.04
CA GLU A 426 -11.49 26.51 -6.94
C GLU A 426 -12.09 27.82 -6.42
N LEU A 427 -12.16 27.96 -5.10
CA LEU A 427 -12.48 29.23 -4.48
C LEU A 427 -11.29 30.17 -4.67
N ASN A 428 -11.51 31.26 -5.40
CA ASN A 428 -10.49 32.26 -5.74
C ASN A 428 -10.82 33.67 -5.21
N ASP A 429 -11.85 33.79 -4.35
CA ASP A 429 -12.18 35.02 -3.65
C ASP A 429 -11.50 35.01 -2.27
N PRO A 430 -10.49 35.89 -2.04
CA PRO A 430 -9.75 35.89 -0.78
C PRO A 430 -10.62 36.26 0.45
N ILE A 431 -11.69 37.02 0.25
CA ILE A 431 -12.58 37.43 1.35
C ILE A 431 -13.45 36.24 1.79
N ASP A 432 -14.12 35.56 0.83
CA ASP A 432 -14.88 34.35 1.10
C ASP A 432 -13.97 33.25 1.69
N GLN A 433 -12.75 33.10 1.17
CA GLN A 433 -11.80 32.11 1.69
C GLN A 433 -11.41 32.38 3.15
N ARG A 434 -11.19 33.65 3.53
CA ARG A 434 -10.91 34.02 4.92
C ARG A 434 -12.07 33.69 5.82
N GLU A 435 -13.31 34.05 5.43
CA GLU A 435 -14.53 33.74 6.19
C GLU A 435 -14.66 32.23 6.45
N ARG A 436 -14.38 31.41 5.45
CA ARG A 436 -14.44 29.94 5.60
C ARG A 436 -13.34 29.39 6.51
N PHE A 437 -12.13 29.91 6.46
CA PHE A 437 -11.09 29.53 7.41
C PHE A 437 -11.44 29.93 8.85
N GLU A 438 -12.06 31.10 9.04
CA GLU A 438 -12.56 31.52 10.37
C GLU A 438 -13.65 30.58 10.89
N GLU A 439 -14.50 30.04 10.01
CA GLU A 439 -15.48 29.03 10.40
C GLU A 439 -14.80 27.70 10.79
N GLN A 440 -13.77 27.28 10.06
CA GLN A 440 -12.97 26.10 10.43
C GLN A 440 -12.31 26.27 11.81
N LEU A 441 -11.78 27.44 12.12
CA LEU A 441 -11.23 27.72 13.45
C LEU A 441 -12.27 27.62 14.57
N LYS A 442 -13.55 27.95 14.29
CA LYS A 442 -14.64 27.75 15.26
C LYS A 442 -14.93 26.26 15.50
N LEU A 443 -14.80 25.42 14.47
CA LEU A 443 -14.92 23.97 14.60
C LEU A 443 -13.74 23.40 15.42
N ALA A 444 -12.53 23.80 15.13
CA ALA A 444 -11.33 23.45 15.91
C ALA A 444 -11.48 23.80 17.39
N ALA A 445 -12.02 24.99 17.70
CA ALA A 445 -12.28 25.43 19.08
C ALA A 445 -13.34 24.60 19.80
N ARG A 446 -14.20 23.86 19.07
CA ARG A 446 -15.18 22.91 19.61
C ARG A 446 -14.63 21.48 19.76
N GLY A 447 -13.36 21.25 19.39
CA GLY A 447 -12.67 19.97 19.52
C GLY A 447 -12.59 19.15 18.23
N ASP A 448 -12.82 19.75 17.08
CA ASP A 448 -12.60 19.11 15.79
C ASP A 448 -11.10 19.18 15.42
N ASP A 449 -10.39 18.07 15.63
CA ASP A 449 -8.95 17.94 15.37
C ASP A 449 -8.62 17.86 13.86
N GLU A 450 -9.62 17.73 12.99
CA GLU A 450 -9.48 17.66 11.55
C GLU A 450 -9.73 19.00 10.85
N ALA A 451 -10.21 20.00 11.59
CA ALA A 451 -10.49 21.33 11.06
C ALA A 451 -9.21 22.00 10.53
N MET A 452 -9.34 22.72 9.41
CA MET A 452 -8.22 23.39 8.76
C MET A 452 -7.71 24.57 9.59
N ALA A 453 -6.37 24.73 9.60
CA ALA A 453 -5.70 25.89 10.19
C ALA A 453 -5.78 27.11 9.26
N MET A 454 -5.65 28.31 9.85
CA MET A 454 -5.52 29.56 9.08
C MET A 454 -4.16 29.62 8.38
N ASP A 455 -4.15 29.74 7.06
CA ASP A 455 -2.93 29.98 6.25
C ASP A 455 -2.96 31.41 5.68
N ASP A 456 -2.39 32.35 6.42
CA ASP A 456 -2.33 33.77 6.02
C ASP A 456 -1.45 34.00 4.78
N ASP A 457 -0.50 33.11 4.50
CA ASP A 457 0.34 33.20 3.29
C ASP A 457 -0.45 32.77 2.05
N PHE A 458 -1.29 31.75 2.17
CA PHE A 458 -2.20 31.37 1.10
C PHE A 458 -3.25 32.46 0.82
N LEU A 459 -3.83 33.03 1.86
CA LEU A 459 -4.78 34.15 1.70
C LEU A 459 -4.11 35.34 1.00
N ARG A 460 -2.91 35.72 1.42
CA ARG A 460 -2.13 36.75 0.75
C ARG A 460 -1.84 36.42 -0.72
N ALA A 461 -1.56 35.16 -1.05
CA ALA A 461 -1.40 34.74 -2.43
C ALA A 461 -2.69 34.97 -3.23
N LEU A 462 -3.86 34.60 -2.70
CA LEU A 462 -5.14 34.85 -3.36
C LEU A 462 -5.43 36.33 -3.56
N GLU A 463 -4.98 37.22 -2.66
CA GLU A 463 -5.12 38.69 -2.78
C GLU A 463 -4.36 39.26 -3.99
N TYR A 464 -3.32 38.56 -4.48
CA TYR A 464 -2.67 38.94 -5.76
C TYR A 464 -3.48 38.50 -6.99
N GLY A 465 -4.52 37.70 -6.80
CA GLY A 465 -5.42 37.21 -7.84
C GLY A 465 -5.08 35.81 -8.31
N MET A 466 -6.03 34.90 -8.20
CA MET A 466 -5.99 33.56 -8.81
C MET A 466 -7.03 33.50 -9.93
N PRO A 467 -6.67 33.08 -11.16
CA PRO A 467 -7.65 32.92 -12.22
C PRO A 467 -8.69 31.85 -11.86
N PRO A 468 -9.88 31.84 -12.48
CA PRO A 468 -10.79 30.71 -12.37
C PRO A 468 -10.03 29.41 -12.68
N SER A 469 -10.12 28.43 -11.82
CA SER A 469 -9.33 27.20 -11.92
C SER A 469 -10.13 26.01 -11.41
N SER A 470 -9.78 24.82 -11.86
CA SER A 470 -10.27 23.57 -11.26
C SER A 470 -9.12 22.73 -10.78
N GLY A 471 -9.29 22.15 -9.59
CA GLY A 471 -8.34 21.22 -8.97
C GLY A 471 -8.94 19.83 -8.84
N LEU A 472 -8.06 18.83 -8.85
CA LEU A 472 -8.41 17.41 -8.78
C LEU A 472 -7.37 16.66 -7.96
N GLY A 473 -7.82 15.82 -7.03
CA GLY A 473 -7.02 14.79 -6.38
C GLY A 473 -7.45 13.39 -6.80
N ILE A 474 -6.50 12.53 -7.15
CA ILE A 474 -6.74 11.10 -7.42
C ILE A 474 -5.91 10.25 -6.45
N GLY A 475 -6.57 9.36 -5.70
CA GLY A 475 -5.91 8.38 -4.86
C GLY A 475 -5.24 7.28 -5.68
N ILE A 476 -3.93 7.38 -5.91
CA ILE A 476 -3.18 6.44 -6.75
C ILE A 476 -3.21 5.00 -6.20
N ASP A 477 -3.21 4.85 -4.90
CA ASP A 477 -3.29 3.53 -4.28
C ASP A 477 -4.66 2.89 -4.55
N ARG A 478 -5.76 3.63 -4.37
CA ARG A 478 -7.12 3.14 -4.66
C ARG A 478 -7.34 2.86 -6.15
N LEU A 479 -6.87 3.75 -7.04
CA LEU A 479 -6.92 3.51 -8.49
C LEU A 479 -6.12 2.26 -8.87
N THR A 480 -4.95 2.06 -8.26
CA THR A 480 -4.14 0.84 -8.49
C THR A 480 -4.86 -0.41 -7.99
N MET A 481 -5.47 -0.38 -6.79
CA MET A 481 -6.28 -1.50 -6.28
C MET A 481 -7.36 -1.89 -7.28
N LEU A 482 -8.08 -0.91 -7.80
CA LEU A 482 -9.16 -1.08 -8.76
C LEU A 482 -8.65 -1.74 -10.05
N LEU A 483 -7.63 -1.15 -10.69
CA LEU A 483 -7.09 -1.61 -11.96
C LEU A 483 -6.24 -2.89 -11.85
N THR A 484 -5.86 -3.34 -10.65
CA THR A 484 -5.15 -4.61 -10.43
C THR A 484 -6.00 -5.66 -9.72
N ASN A 485 -7.28 -5.39 -9.54
CA ASN A 485 -8.22 -6.27 -8.84
C ASN A 485 -7.72 -6.68 -7.44
N LYS A 486 -7.25 -5.68 -6.66
CA LYS A 486 -6.81 -5.86 -5.29
C LYS A 486 -7.83 -5.31 -4.30
N THR A 487 -8.00 -6.02 -3.19
CA THR A 487 -9.04 -5.71 -2.19
C THR A 487 -8.53 -4.89 -1.02
N THR A 488 -7.20 -4.82 -0.85
CA THR A 488 -6.58 -4.09 0.25
C THR A 488 -5.43 -3.20 -0.22
N ILE A 489 -5.26 -2.04 0.44
CA ILE A 489 -4.21 -1.09 0.11
C ILE A 489 -2.80 -1.67 0.34
N GLN A 490 -2.66 -2.60 1.30
CA GLN A 490 -1.40 -3.29 1.58
C GLN A 490 -0.90 -4.12 0.39
N GLU A 491 -1.79 -4.57 -0.49
CA GLU A 491 -1.40 -5.34 -1.68
C GLU A 491 -0.75 -4.48 -2.77
N VAL A 492 -1.02 -3.17 -2.76
CA VAL A 492 -0.48 -2.21 -3.75
C VAL A 492 0.63 -1.30 -3.21
N LEU A 493 0.99 -1.46 -1.94
CA LEU A 493 2.14 -0.82 -1.29
C LEU A 493 3.27 -1.83 -1.11
N PHE A 494 4.51 -1.45 -1.47
CA PHE A 494 5.67 -2.32 -1.25
C PHE A 494 5.87 -2.62 0.23
N PHE A 495 5.85 -1.59 1.07
CA PHE A 495 6.07 -1.66 2.50
C PHE A 495 4.97 -0.86 3.23
N PRO A 496 3.78 -1.46 3.41
CA PRO A 496 2.71 -0.80 4.15
C PRO A 496 3.09 -0.63 5.62
N GLN A 497 2.54 0.38 6.27
CA GLN A 497 2.65 0.51 7.72
C GLN A 497 1.97 -0.71 8.37
N MET A 498 2.66 -1.33 9.31
CA MET A 498 2.18 -2.51 10.01
C MET A 498 2.09 -2.25 11.51
N ARG A 499 1.11 -2.84 12.17
CA ARG A 499 1.09 -2.86 13.64
C ARG A 499 2.34 -3.57 14.15
N PRO A 500 2.88 -3.20 15.33
CA PRO A 500 3.97 -3.95 15.93
C PRO A 500 3.65 -5.45 16.02
N GLU A 501 4.63 -6.30 15.74
CA GLU A 501 4.45 -7.74 15.96
C GLU A 501 4.12 -7.99 17.44
N LYS A 502 3.01 -8.70 17.70
CA LYS A 502 2.78 -9.23 19.04
C LYS A 502 3.92 -10.22 19.31
N LYS A 503 4.85 -9.85 20.17
CA LYS A 503 5.91 -10.78 20.59
C LYS A 503 5.23 -12.03 21.14
N GLN A 504 5.49 -13.19 20.54
CA GLN A 504 5.18 -14.46 21.21
C GLN A 504 6.01 -14.48 22.49
N VAL A 505 5.35 -14.20 23.58
CA VAL A 505 5.96 -14.26 24.90
C VAL A 505 5.90 -15.72 25.32
N ASP A 506 7.07 -16.32 25.49
CA ASP A 506 7.16 -17.71 25.98
C ASP A 506 6.66 -17.73 27.43
N LEU A 507 5.46 -18.26 27.63
CA LEU A 507 4.79 -18.30 28.93
C LEU A 507 5.03 -19.69 29.59
N SER A 508 5.38 -19.71 30.89
CA SER A 508 5.34 -20.94 31.66
C SER A 508 3.91 -21.50 31.76
N GLU A 509 3.74 -22.72 32.19
CA GLU A 509 2.41 -23.33 32.35
C GLU A 509 1.54 -22.52 33.33
N GLU A 510 2.13 -22.02 34.42
CA GLU A 510 1.43 -21.18 35.39
C GLU A 510 1.07 -19.80 34.80
N GLU A 511 1.96 -19.22 34.01
CA GLU A 511 1.68 -17.95 33.27
C GLU A 511 0.58 -18.14 32.25
N LYS A 512 0.54 -19.25 31.50
CA LYS A 512 -0.52 -19.59 30.56
C LYS A 512 -1.89 -19.70 31.24
N MET A 513 -1.97 -20.32 32.41
CA MET A 513 -3.24 -20.43 33.15
C MET A 513 -3.83 -19.06 33.49
N ILE A 514 -3.01 -18.13 33.95
CA ILE A 514 -3.43 -16.75 34.24
C ILE A 514 -3.82 -16.03 32.96
N PHE A 515 -3.02 -16.16 31.90
CA PHE A 515 -3.22 -15.51 30.64
C PHE A 515 -4.53 -15.94 29.94
N GLU A 516 -4.82 -17.25 29.90
CA GLU A 516 -6.05 -17.75 29.28
C GLU A 516 -7.31 -17.27 30.04
N LEU A 517 -7.24 -17.17 31.36
CA LEU A 517 -8.35 -16.64 32.14
C LEU A 517 -8.56 -15.13 31.89
N LEU A 518 -7.48 -14.37 31.79
CA LEU A 518 -7.54 -12.95 31.44
C LEU A 518 -8.03 -12.69 30.02
N LYS A 519 -7.82 -13.60 29.08
CA LYS A 519 -8.41 -13.51 27.74
C LYS A 519 -9.94 -13.53 27.76
N LEU A 520 -10.52 -14.25 28.72
CA LEU A 520 -11.98 -14.41 28.81
C LEU A 520 -12.64 -13.29 29.60
N GLU A 521 -11.97 -12.72 30.61
CA GLU A 521 -12.60 -11.88 31.61
C GLU A 521 -11.83 -10.57 31.92
N SER A 522 -10.84 -10.16 31.12
CA SER A 522 -10.05 -8.93 31.41
C SER A 522 -10.88 -7.65 31.25
N PRO A 523 -10.77 -6.66 32.17
CA PRO A 523 -9.98 -6.66 33.41
C PRO A 523 -10.63 -7.43 34.57
N VAL A 524 -9.81 -8.03 35.45
CA VAL A 524 -10.27 -8.81 36.61
C VAL A 524 -9.63 -8.28 37.90
N ALA A 525 -10.38 -8.25 39.02
CA ALA A 525 -9.81 -7.91 40.30
C ALA A 525 -8.72 -8.90 40.72
N LEU A 526 -7.59 -8.41 41.21
CA LEU A 526 -6.43 -9.23 41.56
C LEU A 526 -6.76 -10.38 42.57
N ALA A 527 -7.64 -10.09 43.51
CA ALA A 527 -8.10 -11.05 44.49
C ALA A 527 -8.91 -12.20 43.87
N ASP A 528 -9.82 -11.87 42.95
CA ASP A 528 -10.68 -12.83 42.25
C ASP A 528 -9.85 -13.69 41.28
N LEU A 529 -8.91 -13.05 40.57
CA LEU A 529 -8.00 -13.73 39.64
C LEU A 529 -7.16 -14.78 40.38
N LYS A 530 -6.66 -14.43 41.57
CA LYS A 530 -5.89 -15.34 42.40
C LYS A 530 -6.68 -16.55 42.89
N VAL A 531 -7.97 -16.37 43.19
CA VAL A 531 -8.87 -17.46 43.60
C VAL A 531 -9.19 -18.37 42.42
N LYS A 532 -9.50 -17.78 41.26
CA LYS A 532 -9.90 -18.55 40.04
C LYS A 532 -8.80 -19.41 39.46
N VAL A 533 -7.54 -19.01 39.59
CA VAL A 533 -6.39 -19.74 39.00
C VAL A 533 -5.89 -20.88 39.87
N GLU A 534 -6.26 -20.93 41.17
CA GLU A 534 -5.92 -22.01 42.14
C GLU A 534 -4.40 -22.32 42.26
N LEU A 535 -3.52 -21.36 42.00
CA LEU A 535 -2.07 -21.51 42.16
C LEU A 535 -1.63 -21.29 43.60
N SER A 536 -0.65 -22.07 44.06
CA SER A 536 -0.03 -21.82 45.37
C SER A 536 0.62 -20.43 45.41
N GLY A 537 0.62 -19.76 46.58
CA GLY A 537 1.06 -18.37 46.71
C GLY A 537 2.42 -18.07 46.06
N LYS A 538 3.41 -18.95 46.25
CA LYS A 538 4.74 -18.78 45.66
C LYS A 538 4.74 -18.92 44.12
N LYS A 539 3.97 -19.84 43.54
CA LYS A 539 3.83 -20.02 42.11
C LYS A 539 3.06 -18.85 41.49
N TRP A 540 2.03 -18.38 42.16
CA TRP A 540 1.26 -17.19 41.75
C TRP A 540 2.16 -15.95 41.65
N ASP A 541 2.94 -15.64 42.71
CA ASP A 541 3.78 -14.45 42.73
C ASP A 541 4.85 -14.47 41.64
N VAL A 542 5.42 -15.64 41.34
CA VAL A 542 6.40 -15.81 40.27
C VAL A 542 5.73 -15.61 38.90
N ALA A 543 4.56 -16.21 38.66
CA ALA A 543 3.87 -16.13 37.40
C ALA A 543 3.35 -14.70 37.12
N MET A 544 2.76 -14.03 38.10
CA MET A 544 2.29 -12.64 37.95
C MET A 544 3.49 -11.69 37.69
N LYS A 545 4.58 -11.82 38.43
CA LYS A 545 5.78 -11.03 38.19
C LYS A 545 6.38 -11.33 36.82
N GLY A 546 6.32 -12.59 36.36
CA GLY A 546 6.74 -13.00 35.03
C GLY A 546 5.90 -12.34 33.96
N LEU A 547 4.57 -12.41 34.04
CA LEU A 547 3.64 -11.79 33.09
C LEU A 547 3.80 -10.26 33.02
N THR A 548 3.90 -9.61 34.17
CA THR A 548 4.12 -8.15 34.23
C THR A 548 5.50 -7.77 33.67
N GLY A 549 6.55 -8.53 34.06
CA GLY A 549 7.92 -8.31 33.56
C GLY A 549 8.07 -8.57 32.06
N LYS A 550 7.26 -9.45 31.50
CA LYS A 550 7.16 -9.72 30.05
C LYS A 550 6.27 -8.73 29.31
N GLY A 551 5.61 -7.79 30.02
CA GLY A 551 4.70 -6.81 29.44
C GLY A 551 3.38 -7.39 28.91
N VAL A 552 2.97 -8.55 29.44
CA VAL A 552 1.72 -9.23 29.05
C VAL A 552 0.54 -8.72 29.85
N THR A 553 0.76 -8.35 31.10
CA THR A 553 -0.27 -7.83 32.02
C THR A 553 0.16 -6.50 32.61
N LYS A 554 -0.84 -5.66 32.94
CA LYS A 554 -0.68 -4.43 33.73
C LYS A 554 -1.63 -4.44 34.92
N GLU A 555 -1.14 -3.92 36.04
CA GLU A 555 -1.92 -3.68 37.23
C GLU A 555 -2.42 -2.24 37.24
N ILE A 556 -3.72 -2.04 37.45
CA ILE A 556 -4.37 -0.73 37.56
C ILE A 556 -4.85 -0.59 39.01
N LYS A 557 -4.42 0.47 39.68
CA LYS A 557 -4.85 0.80 41.07
C LYS A 557 -5.88 1.91 41.04
N GLU A 558 -7.06 1.63 41.60
CA GLU A 558 -8.12 2.61 41.83
C GLU A 558 -8.52 2.58 43.33
N GLY A 559 -7.97 3.51 44.11
CA GLY A 559 -8.07 3.47 45.57
C GLY A 559 -7.38 2.23 46.15
N ASP A 560 -8.10 1.44 46.98
CA ASP A 560 -7.61 0.19 47.55
C ASP A 560 -7.82 -1.03 46.65
N ALA A 561 -8.50 -0.87 45.50
CA ALA A 561 -8.72 -1.95 44.57
C ALA A 561 -7.59 -2.04 43.53
N ILE A 562 -7.11 -3.26 43.29
CA ILE A 562 -6.13 -3.58 42.23
C ILE A 562 -6.83 -4.48 41.23
N THR A 563 -6.85 -4.05 39.98
CA THR A 563 -7.29 -4.86 38.84
C THR A 563 -6.14 -5.22 37.93
N VAL A 564 -6.20 -6.40 37.32
CA VAL A 564 -5.21 -6.88 36.34
C VAL A 564 -5.88 -6.90 34.97
N SER A 565 -5.23 -6.32 33.99
CA SER A 565 -5.66 -6.40 32.59
C SER A 565 -4.54 -6.89 31.69
N LEU A 566 -4.92 -7.48 30.54
CA LEU A 566 -3.97 -7.71 29.46
C LEU A 566 -3.48 -6.37 28.90
N VAL A 567 -2.24 -6.36 28.44
CA VAL A 567 -1.69 -5.26 27.65
C VAL A 567 -2.00 -5.57 26.19
N ASP A 568 -2.70 -4.66 25.49
CA ASP A 568 -3.12 -4.80 24.08
C ASP A 568 -1.94 -4.95 23.11
#